data_92499573a4bc8df23fe329ae56261d69
#
_entry.id   92499573a4bc8df23fe329ae56261d69
#
_cell.length_a   1.000
_cell.length_b   1.000
_cell.length_c   1.000
_cell.angle_alpha   90.00
_cell.angle_beta   90.00
_cell.angle_gamma   90.00
#
_symmetry.space_group_name_H-M   'P 1'
#
loop_
_entity.id
_entity.type
_entity.pdbx_description
1 polymer ?
#
loop_
_entity_poly.entity_id
_entity_poly.type
_entity_poly.pdbx_seq_one_letter_code
_entity_poly.pdbx_strand_id
1 'polypeptide(L)'
;MELEALQQKLIDFFVEMQDYRQFFKRKLYADAFAKCWEKNRELVAALSEACEQAEDEEQAGEALAGAIPDYAHSQLGSVKSKNKREGLMIDYNMAMVTFVIPVLGYDKNEYCSRIIDRMVERWNEPPVTMKISRSDFESLKDGFKSHPCYITTAVCASRDQGVDCYELNLLRDYRDHYLTSS
;
A
#
# COMPACT_ATOMS: atom_id res chain seq x y z
N MET A 1 -4.72 16.44 -17.55
CA MET A 1 -4.77 14.97 -17.82
C MET A 1 -6.12 14.49 -17.33
N GLU A 2 -6.83 13.67 -18.10
CA GLU A 2 -8.15 13.19 -17.68
C GLU A 2 -8.03 12.33 -16.39
N LEU A 3 -8.96 12.49 -15.48
CA LEU A 3 -8.97 11.83 -14.18
C LEU A 3 -8.90 10.31 -14.30
N GLU A 4 -9.61 9.74 -15.27
CA GLU A 4 -9.60 8.30 -15.59
C GLU A 4 -8.19 7.79 -15.96
N ALA A 5 -7.40 8.59 -16.69
CA ALA A 5 -6.03 8.22 -17.04
C ALA A 5 -5.11 8.19 -15.80
N LEU A 6 -5.35 9.06 -14.81
CA LEU A 6 -4.63 9.04 -13.54
C LEU A 6 -5.03 7.85 -12.67
N GLN A 7 -6.32 7.52 -12.64
CA GLN A 7 -6.81 6.32 -11.95
C GLN A 7 -6.16 5.06 -12.54
N GLN A 8 -6.09 4.95 -13.87
CA GLN A 8 -5.44 3.81 -14.50
C GLN A 8 -3.95 3.72 -14.15
N LYS A 9 -3.23 4.85 -14.15
CA LYS A 9 -1.82 4.88 -13.74
C LYS A 9 -1.60 4.47 -12.28
N LEU A 10 -2.51 4.85 -11.38
CA LEU A 10 -2.49 4.38 -9.99
C LEU A 10 -2.67 2.87 -9.90
N ILE A 11 -3.61 2.30 -10.66
CA ILE A 11 -3.83 0.85 -10.74
C ILE A 11 -2.58 0.15 -11.29
N ASP A 12 -2.01 0.66 -12.38
CA ASP A 12 -0.82 0.09 -13.01
C ASP A 12 0.37 0.11 -12.03
N PHE A 13 0.55 1.20 -11.30
CA PHE A 13 1.57 1.31 -10.26
C PHE A 13 1.34 0.26 -9.15
N PHE A 14 0.11 0.11 -8.66
CA PHE A 14 -0.22 -0.90 -7.67
C PHE A 14 0.05 -2.32 -8.18
N VAL A 15 -0.35 -2.63 -9.41
CA VAL A 15 -0.13 -3.95 -10.03
C VAL A 15 1.36 -4.25 -10.14
N GLU A 16 2.19 -3.28 -10.55
CA GLU A 16 3.64 -3.44 -10.60
C GLU A 16 4.23 -3.76 -9.21
N MET A 17 3.72 -3.12 -8.17
CA MET A 17 4.22 -3.31 -6.80
C MET A 17 3.79 -4.66 -6.17
N GLN A 18 2.96 -5.45 -6.81
CA GLN A 18 2.66 -6.81 -6.34
C GLN A 18 3.90 -7.72 -6.34
N ASP A 19 4.93 -7.38 -7.11
CA ASP A 19 6.25 -8.03 -7.09
C ASP A 19 7.17 -7.56 -5.94
N TYR A 20 6.61 -6.89 -4.91
CA TYR A 20 7.32 -6.29 -3.78
C TYR A 20 8.36 -7.22 -3.12
N ARG A 21 8.13 -8.53 -3.13
CA ARG A 21 8.99 -9.55 -2.49
C ARG A 21 10.42 -9.53 -3.02
N GLN A 22 10.61 -9.15 -4.26
CA GLN A 22 11.94 -9.04 -4.88
C GLN A 22 12.74 -7.88 -4.27
N PHE A 23 12.05 -6.83 -3.86
CA PHE A 23 12.64 -5.55 -3.48
C PHE A 23 12.57 -5.29 -1.97
N PHE A 24 11.58 -5.85 -1.26
CA PHE A 24 11.38 -5.64 0.15
C PHE A 24 12.34 -6.51 0.99
N LYS A 25 13.64 -6.22 0.90
CA LYS A 25 14.73 -6.87 1.59
C LYS A 25 15.64 -5.82 2.21
N ARG A 26 16.17 -6.08 3.41
CA ARG A 26 17.00 -5.12 4.18
C ARG A 26 18.07 -4.41 3.36
N LYS A 27 18.76 -5.11 2.44
CA LYS A 27 19.85 -4.55 1.64
C LYS A 27 19.38 -3.86 0.35
N LEU A 28 18.15 -4.12 -0.10
CA LEU A 28 17.65 -3.69 -1.41
C LEU A 28 16.57 -2.62 -1.31
N TYR A 29 15.84 -2.57 -0.19
CA TYR A 29 14.63 -1.77 -0.08
C TYR A 29 14.88 -0.27 -0.33
N ALA A 30 15.93 0.31 0.26
CA ALA A 30 16.21 1.73 0.10
C ALA A 30 16.48 2.11 -1.36
N ASP A 31 17.28 1.32 -2.07
CA ASP A 31 17.60 1.55 -3.48
C ASP A 31 16.40 1.30 -4.40
N ALA A 32 15.63 0.25 -4.10
CA ALA A 32 14.39 -0.07 -4.84
C ALA A 32 13.34 1.03 -4.64
N PHE A 33 13.18 1.52 -3.41
CA PHE A 33 12.28 2.62 -3.11
C PHE A 33 12.69 3.91 -3.85
N ALA A 34 13.97 4.28 -3.83
CA ALA A 34 14.45 5.46 -4.56
C ALA A 34 14.16 5.37 -6.07
N LYS A 35 14.37 4.21 -6.68
CA LYS A 35 14.01 3.98 -8.09
C LYS A 35 12.50 4.04 -8.33
N CYS A 36 11.73 3.47 -7.44
CA CYS A 36 10.27 3.49 -7.49
C CYS A 36 9.74 4.92 -7.38
N TRP A 37 10.27 5.72 -6.44
CA TRP A 37 9.95 7.14 -6.31
C TRP A 37 10.28 7.91 -7.59
N GLU A 38 11.50 7.78 -8.10
CA GLU A 38 11.93 8.51 -9.30
C GLU A 38 11.06 8.18 -10.51
N LYS A 39 10.63 6.93 -10.65
CA LYS A 39 9.71 6.49 -11.71
C LYS A 39 8.31 7.10 -11.57
N ASN A 40 7.82 7.26 -10.34
CA ASN A 40 6.42 7.65 -10.07
C ASN A 40 6.25 9.11 -9.64
N ARG A 41 7.32 9.89 -9.46
CA ARG A 41 7.23 11.29 -9.00
C ARG A 41 6.36 12.18 -9.90
N GLU A 42 6.36 11.93 -11.22
CA GLU A 42 5.50 12.66 -12.15
C GLU A 42 4.02 12.29 -11.98
N LEU A 43 3.73 11.03 -11.65
CA LEU A 43 2.38 10.61 -11.28
C LEU A 43 1.92 11.34 -10.01
N VAL A 44 2.77 11.35 -8.97
CA VAL A 44 2.47 12.03 -7.69
C VAL A 44 2.19 13.51 -7.91
N ALA A 45 3.02 14.20 -8.69
CA ALA A 45 2.81 15.61 -9.06
C ALA A 45 1.49 15.81 -9.81
N ALA A 46 1.18 14.93 -10.77
CA ALA A 46 -0.04 15.00 -11.56
C ALA A 46 -1.33 14.75 -10.74
N LEU A 47 -1.26 13.89 -9.70
CA LEU A 47 -2.38 13.68 -8.76
C LEU A 47 -2.68 14.97 -7.98
N SER A 48 -1.63 15.64 -7.50
CA SER A 48 -1.77 16.92 -6.79
C SER A 48 -2.35 18.00 -7.69
N GLU A 49 -1.80 18.16 -8.90
CA GLU A 49 -2.27 19.13 -9.88
C GLU A 49 -3.72 18.89 -10.29
N ALA A 50 -4.11 17.62 -10.47
CA ALA A 50 -5.49 17.28 -10.83
C ALA A 50 -6.50 17.66 -9.74
N CYS A 51 -6.14 17.49 -8.46
CA CYS A 51 -6.99 17.95 -7.36
C CYS A 51 -7.05 19.48 -7.28
N GLU A 52 -5.90 20.16 -7.41
CA GLU A 52 -5.80 21.61 -7.33
C GLU A 52 -6.58 22.32 -8.44
N GLN A 53 -6.63 21.73 -9.64
CA GLN A 53 -7.31 22.31 -10.82
C GLN A 53 -8.77 21.87 -10.96
N ALA A 54 -9.25 20.93 -10.13
CA ALA A 54 -10.62 20.45 -10.21
C ALA A 54 -11.62 21.52 -9.73
N GLU A 55 -12.79 21.60 -10.36
CA GLU A 55 -13.91 22.42 -9.86
C GLU A 55 -14.39 21.95 -8.48
N ASP A 56 -14.32 20.63 -8.25
CA ASP A 56 -14.59 19.98 -6.97
C ASP A 56 -13.38 19.14 -6.57
N GLU A 57 -12.50 19.74 -5.74
CA GLU A 57 -11.30 19.09 -5.22
C GLU A 57 -11.63 17.81 -4.45
N GLU A 58 -12.74 17.84 -3.71
CA GLU A 58 -13.15 16.70 -2.88
C GLU A 58 -13.56 15.52 -3.73
N GLN A 59 -14.37 15.75 -4.75
CA GLN A 59 -14.80 14.72 -5.69
C GLN A 59 -13.63 14.14 -6.47
N ALA A 60 -12.69 14.99 -6.92
CA ALA A 60 -11.49 14.54 -7.62
C ALA A 60 -10.61 13.68 -6.70
N GLY A 61 -10.39 14.10 -5.46
CA GLY A 61 -9.64 13.36 -4.45
C GLY A 61 -10.28 12.00 -4.14
N GLU A 62 -11.60 11.94 -3.99
CA GLU A 62 -12.35 10.69 -3.78
C GLU A 62 -12.21 9.72 -4.96
N ALA A 63 -12.35 10.22 -6.18
CA ALA A 63 -12.22 9.42 -7.38
C ALA A 63 -10.83 8.81 -7.51
N LEU A 64 -9.77 9.59 -7.23
CA LEU A 64 -8.39 9.10 -7.24
C LEU A 64 -8.12 8.11 -6.10
N ALA A 65 -8.60 8.40 -4.89
CA ALA A 65 -8.45 7.54 -3.72
C ALA A 65 -9.14 6.17 -3.90
N GLY A 66 -10.25 6.13 -4.63
CA GLY A 66 -11.00 4.91 -4.91
C GLY A 66 -10.35 3.97 -5.93
N ALA A 67 -9.47 4.46 -6.80
CA ALA A 67 -8.97 3.71 -7.95
C ALA A 67 -8.34 2.36 -7.57
N ILE A 68 -7.38 2.34 -6.66
CA ILE A 68 -6.70 1.12 -6.23
C ILE A 68 -7.60 0.23 -5.36
N PRO A 69 -8.31 0.75 -4.32
CA PRO A 69 -9.22 -0.06 -3.52
C PRO A 69 -10.31 -0.76 -4.34
N ASP A 70 -10.98 -0.06 -5.25
CA ASP A 70 -12.04 -0.62 -6.08
C ASP A 70 -11.53 -1.74 -6.98
N TYR A 71 -10.38 -1.53 -7.61
CA TYR A 71 -9.71 -2.56 -8.38
C TYR A 71 -9.40 -3.78 -7.51
N ALA A 72 -8.74 -3.59 -6.35
CA ALA A 72 -8.35 -4.68 -5.46
C ALA A 72 -9.57 -5.45 -4.92
N HIS A 73 -10.61 -4.75 -4.49
CA HIS A 73 -11.87 -5.35 -4.02
C HIS A 73 -12.55 -6.19 -5.10
N SER A 74 -12.58 -5.69 -6.34
CA SER A 74 -13.09 -6.45 -7.49
C SER A 74 -12.30 -7.74 -7.72
N GLN A 75 -10.97 -7.67 -7.68
CA GLN A 75 -10.10 -8.84 -7.84
C GLN A 75 -10.33 -9.85 -6.71
N LEU A 76 -10.32 -9.41 -5.45
CA LEU A 76 -10.57 -10.26 -4.28
C LEU A 76 -11.95 -10.91 -4.33
N GLY A 77 -12.98 -10.17 -4.75
CA GLY A 77 -14.34 -10.66 -4.91
C GLY A 77 -14.49 -11.76 -5.97
N SER A 78 -13.64 -11.74 -6.99
CA SER A 78 -13.64 -12.75 -8.06
C SER A 78 -13.04 -14.11 -7.61
N VAL A 79 -12.24 -14.12 -6.53
CA VAL A 79 -11.56 -15.33 -6.05
C VAL A 79 -12.48 -16.17 -5.17
N LYS A 80 -12.94 -17.30 -5.67
CA LYS A 80 -13.86 -18.21 -4.96
C LYS A 80 -13.23 -18.94 -3.77
N SER A 81 -11.94 -19.31 -3.89
CA SER A 81 -11.22 -20.03 -2.83
C SER A 81 -10.82 -19.09 -1.71
N LYS A 82 -11.29 -19.36 -0.47
CA LYS A 82 -10.96 -18.57 0.73
C LYS A 82 -9.45 -18.43 0.92
N ASN A 83 -8.70 -19.54 0.90
CA ASN A 83 -7.25 -19.53 1.13
C ASN A 83 -6.49 -18.73 0.05
N LYS A 84 -6.91 -18.84 -1.21
CA LYS A 84 -6.31 -18.06 -2.31
C LYS A 84 -6.61 -16.56 -2.15
N ARG A 85 -7.83 -16.22 -1.74
CA ARG A 85 -8.22 -14.83 -1.48
C ARG A 85 -7.45 -14.23 -0.31
N GLU A 86 -7.26 -14.97 0.77
CA GLU A 86 -6.46 -14.53 1.92
C GLU A 86 -4.98 -14.32 1.52
N GLY A 87 -4.39 -15.24 0.76
CA GLY A 87 -3.04 -15.09 0.24
C GLY A 87 -2.90 -13.85 -0.66
N LEU A 88 -3.84 -13.65 -1.58
CA LEU A 88 -3.86 -12.48 -2.47
C LEU A 88 -4.03 -11.17 -1.67
N MET A 89 -4.86 -11.18 -0.62
CA MET A 89 -5.05 -10.01 0.25
C MET A 89 -3.77 -9.66 1.01
N ILE A 90 -3.01 -10.66 1.48
CA ILE A 90 -1.71 -10.42 2.12
C ILE A 90 -0.76 -9.75 1.12
N ASP A 91 -0.66 -10.26 -0.10
CA ASP A 91 0.21 -9.68 -1.12
C ASP A 91 -0.19 -8.24 -1.48
N TYR A 92 -1.46 -7.99 -1.59
CA TYR A 92 -2.01 -6.66 -1.85
C TYR A 92 -1.73 -5.68 -0.70
N ASN A 93 -1.98 -6.10 0.55
CA ASN A 93 -1.66 -5.30 1.74
C ASN A 93 -0.18 -4.95 1.79
N MET A 94 0.69 -5.91 1.49
CA MET A 94 2.13 -5.69 1.49
C MET A 94 2.56 -4.71 0.39
N ALA A 95 2.03 -4.83 -0.83
CA ALA A 95 2.29 -3.88 -1.90
C ALA A 95 1.89 -2.45 -1.51
N MET A 96 0.70 -2.30 -0.92
CA MET A 96 0.20 -1.02 -0.43
C MET A 96 1.12 -0.42 0.64
N VAL A 97 1.41 -1.17 1.69
CA VAL A 97 2.15 -0.66 2.88
C VAL A 97 3.63 -0.45 2.57
N THR A 98 4.24 -1.28 1.70
CA THR A 98 5.69 -1.20 1.48
C THR A 98 6.10 -0.22 0.38
N PHE A 99 5.26 0.03 -0.62
CA PHE A 99 5.59 0.89 -1.75
C PHE A 99 4.52 1.93 -2.08
N VAL A 100 3.26 1.54 -2.28
CA VAL A 100 2.25 2.47 -2.82
C VAL A 100 2.05 3.66 -1.88
N ILE A 101 1.65 3.42 -0.63
CA ILE A 101 1.41 4.47 0.35
C ILE A 101 2.67 5.30 0.61
N PRO A 102 3.86 4.69 0.88
CA PRO A 102 5.08 5.45 1.11
C PRO A 102 5.53 6.29 -0.09
N VAL A 103 5.36 5.82 -1.32
CA VAL A 103 5.72 6.57 -2.53
C VAL A 103 4.77 7.75 -2.74
N LEU A 104 3.47 7.54 -2.63
CA LEU A 104 2.48 8.62 -2.78
C LEU A 104 2.64 9.71 -1.70
N GLY A 105 3.09 9.35 -0.50
CA GLY A 105 3.28 10.27 0.62
C GLY A 105 4.70 10.82 0.78
N TYR A 106 5.64 10.49 -0.12
CA TYR A 106 7.07 10.77 0.09
C TYR A 106 7.43 12.26 0.09
N ASP A 107 6.84 13.03 -0.81
CA ASP A 107 7.04 14.48 -0.92
C ASP A 107 6.23 15.30 0.09
N LYS A 108 5.41 14.63 0.92
CA LYS A 108 4.54 15.27 1.92
C LYS A 108 3.54 16.28 1.36
N ASN A 109 3.14 16.12 0.11
CA ASN A 109 2.12 16.94 -0.51
C ASN A 109 0.76 16.77 0.18
N GLU A 110 0.05 17.88 0.42
CA GLU A 110 -1.22 17.86 1.16
C GLU A 110 -2.33 17.13 0.40
N TYR A 111 -2.44 17.31 -0.92
CA TYR A 111 -3.44 16.62 -1.74
C TYR A 111 -3.19 15.11 -1.74
N CYS A 112 -1.94 14.69 -1.96
CA CYS A 112 -1.57 13.28 -1.87
C CYS A 112 -1.81 12.71 -0.48
N SER A 113 -1.58 13.49 0.59
CA SER A 113 -1.88 13.06 1.97
C SER A 113 -3.36 12.78 2.15
N ARG A 114 -4.25 13.65 1.67
CA ARG A 114 -5.72 13.46 1.72
C ARG A 114 -6.16 12.25 0.87
N ILE A 115 -5.59 12.09 -0.33
CA ILE A 115 -5.86 10.92 -1.18
C ILE A 115 -5.48 9.63 -0.45
N ILE A 116 -4.31 9.58 0.20
CA ILE A 116 -3.85 8.39 0.95
C ILE A 116 -4.80 8.06 2.10
N ASP A 117 -5.23 9.06 2.89
CA ASP A 117 -6.13 8.82 4.02
C ASP A 117 -7.44 8.17 3.56
N ARG A 118 -8.08 8.72 2.53
CA ARG A 118 -9.29 8.16 1.94
C ARG A 118 -9.07 6.80 1.27
N MET A 119 -7.92 6.64 0.60
CA MET A 119 -7.53 5.36 0.01
C MET A 119 -7.42 4.25 1.07
N VAL A 120 -6.80 4.55 2.22
CA VAL A 120 -6.68 3.60 3.33
C VAL A 120 -8.05 3.31 3.97
N GLU A 121 -8.91 4.31 4.15
CA GLU A 121 -10.28 4.12 4.65
C GLU A 121 -11.06 3.18 3.72
N ARG A 122 -11.11 3.48 2.43
CA ARG A 122 -11.82 2.68 1.42
C ARG A 122 -11.20 1.28 1.24
N TRP A 123 -9.86 1.16 1.33
CA TRP A 123 -9.19 -0.13 1.32
C TRP A 123 -9.69 -1.06 2.41
N ASN A 124 -9.89 -0.51 3.60
CA ASN A 124 -10.28 -1.25 4.81
C ASN A 124 -11.77 -1.64 4.85
N GLU A 125 -12.54 -1.35 3.82
CA GLU A 125 -13.93 -1.81 3.65
C GLU A 125 -13.98 -3.30 3.23
N PRO A 126 -15.12 -3.98 3.40
CA PRO A 126 -15.31 -5.32 2.86
C PRO A 126 -15.06 -5.35 1.32
N PRO A 127 -14.42 -6.38 0.77
CA PRO A 127 -14.16 -7.71 1.36
C PRO A 127 -12.86 -7.84 2.16
N VAL A 128 -12.14 -6.76 2.44
CA VAL A 128 -10.88 -6.79 3.19
C VAL A 128 -11.12 -7.15 4.66
N THR A 129 -10.46 -8.19 5.14
CA THR A 129 -10.55 -8.65 6.53
C THR A 129 -9.31 -8.31 7.36
N MET A 130 -8.16 -8.12 6.69
CA MET A 130 -6.92 -7.65 7.30
C MET A 130 -6.70 -6.19 6.92
N LYS A 131 -6.95 -5.29 7.87
CA LYS A 131 -6.84 -3.85 7.65
C LYS A 131 -5.39 -3.40 7.60
N ILE A 132 -5.15 -2.30 6.87
CA ILE A 132 -3.87 -1.60 6.83
C ILE A 132 -3.99 -0.20 7.44
N SER A 133 -2.85 0.40 7.75
CA SER A 133 -2.71 1.81 8.13
C SER A 133 -1.69 2.51 7.25
N ARG A 134 -1.61 3.82 7.38
CA ARG A 134 -0.56 4.60 6.72
C ARG A 134 0.82 4.09 7.15
N SER A 135 1.72 4.14 6.20
CA SER A 135 3.13 3.82 6.37
C SER A 135 3.98 4.88 5.67
N ASP A 136 5.22 4.99 6.04
CA ASP A 136 6.19 5.88 5.42
C ASP A 136 7.55 5.18 5.24
N PHE A 137 8.34 5.70 4.30
CA PHE A 137 9.62 5.13 3.94
C PHE A 137 10.62 5.06 5.09
N GLU A 138 10.73 6.12 5.91
CA GLU A 138 11.73 6.18 6.97
C GLU A 138 11.43 5.17 8.06
N SER A 139 10.17 5.06 8.47
CA SER A 139 9.73 4.07 9.45
C SER A 139 9.97 2.63 8.98
N LEU A 140 9.68 2.35 7.71
CA LEU A 140 9.93 1.02 7.13
C LEU A 140 11.43 0.71 7.06
N LYS A 141 12.26 1.64 6.60
CA LYS A 141 13.71 1.52 6.53
C LYS A 141 14.33 1.33 7.92
N ASP A 142 13.87 2.06 8.92
CA ASP A 142 14.34 1.93 10.30
C ASP A 142 13.84 0.62 10.94
N GLY A 143 12.69 0.13 10.57
CA GLY A 143 12.19 -1.20 10.96
C GLY A 143 13.14 -2.34 10.58
N PHE A 144 13.85 -2.23 9.46
CA PHE A 144 14.89 -3.19 9.08
C PHE A 144 16.14 -3.15 10.01
N LYS A 145 16.35 -2.06 10.75
CA LYS A 145 17.47 -1.92 11.67
C LYS A 145 17.16 -2.43 13.07
N SER A 146 15.95 -2.17 13.54
CA SER A 146 15.59 -2.29 14.95
C SER A 146 14.90 -3.59 15.36
N HIS A 147 14.08 -4.21 14.57
CA HIS A 147 13.45 -5.54 14.76
C HIS A 147 12.38 -5.74 13.66
N PRO A 148 12.08 -6.99 13.28
CA PRO A 148 11.16 -7.27 12.15
C PRO A 148 9.67 -7.01 12.43
N CYS A 149 9.32 -6.23 13.44
CA CYS A 149 7.95 -6.04 13.93
C CYS A 149 7.17 -4.87 13.34
N TYR A 150 7.82 -3.93 12.60
CA TYR A 150 7.14 -2.70 12.17
C TYR A 150 6.01 -2.93 11.17
N ILE A 151 6.20 -3.82 10.21
CA ILE A 151 5.17 -4.15 9.21
C ILE A 151 3.94 -4.77 9.86
N THR A 152 4.19 -5.62 10.86
CA THR A 152 3.12 -6.26 11.62
C THR A 152 2.34 -5.23 12.43
N THR A 153 2.99 -4.19 12.92
CA THR A 153 2.32 -3.08 13.62
C THR A 153 1.45 -2.26 12.65
N ALA A 154 1.95 -1.94 11.44
CA ALA A 154 1.18 -1.22 10.43
C ALA A 154 -0.03 -2.02 9.90
N VAL A 155 0.09 -3.35 9.82
CA VAL A 155 -0.99 -4.25 9.39
C VAL A 155 -1.93 -4.64 10.54
N CYS A 156 -1.44 -4.66 11.79
CA CYS A 156 -2.20 -5.12 12.98
C CYS A 156 -2.67 -3.99 13.92
N ALA A 157 -2.21 -2.74 13.74
CA ALA A 157 -2.56 -1.61 14.62
C ALA A 157 -4.06 -1.25 14.65
N SER A 158 -4.87 -1.85 13.80
CA SER A 158 -6.31 -1.61 13.75
C SER A 158 -7.14 -2.53 14.65
N ARG A 159 -6.52 -3.42 15.43
CA ARG A 159 -7.21 -4.28 16.40
C ARG A 159 -6.59 -4.12 17.78
N ASP A 160 -7.42 -3.84 18.79
CA ASP A 160 -7.09 -3.87 20.24
C ASP A 160 -6.61 -5.26 20.73
N GLN A 161 -6.14 -6.11 19.84
CA GLN A 161 -5.59 -7.43 20.15
C GLN A 161 -4.08 -7.35 20.07
N GLY A 162 -3.44 -7.35 21.24
CA GLY A 162 -1.99 -7.25 21.40
C GLY A 162 -1.16 -8.19 20.51
N VAL A 163 0.11 -8.32 20.85
CA VAL A 163 1.23 -8.93 20.10
C VAL A 163 1.02 -10.39 19.61
N ASP A 164 -0.13 -11.01 19.83
CA ASP A 164 -0.43 -12.43 19.54
C ASP A 164 -1.66 -12.64 18.64
N CYS A 165 -1.90 -11.78 17.66
CA CYS A 165 -2.95 -12.05 16.68
C CYS A 165 -2.50 -13.12 15.65
N TYR A 166 -3.46 -13.91 15.15
CA TYR A 166 -3.24 -14.94 14.13
C TYR A 166 -2.50 -14.42 12.90
N GLU A 167 -2.86 -13.20 12.48
CA GLU A 167 -2.28 -12.52 11.35
C GLU A 167 -0.81 -12.15 11.57
N LEU A 168 -0.44 -11.80 12.80
CA LEU A 168 0.94 -11.54 13.19
C LEU A 168 1.77 -12.81 13.14
N ASN A 169 1.22 -13.91 13.60
CA ASN A 169 1.90 -15.21 13.57
C ASN A 169 2.06 -15.71 12.12
N LEU A 170 1.07 -15.50 11.27
CA LEU A 170 1.15 -15.82 9.83
C LEU A 170 2.22 -14.98 9.12
N LEU A 171 2.35 -13.68 9.44
CA LEU A 171 3.38 -12.81 8.89
C LEU A 171 4.77 -13.14 9.46
N ARG A 172 4.87 -13.58 10.72
CA ARG A 172 6.13 -14.07 11.31
C ARG A 172 6.57 -15.37 10.65
N ASP A 173 5.64 -16.31 10.46
CA ASP A 173 5.88 -17.59 9.79
C ASP A 173 6.32 -17.37 8.34
N TYR A 174 5.67 -16.44 7.65
CA TYR A 174 6.05 -16.02 6.31
C TYR A 174 7.46 -15.41 6.27
N ARG A 175 7.79 -14.52 7.21
CA ARG A 175 9.13 -13.96 7.35
C ARG A 175 10.18 -15.05 7.54
N ASP A 176 9.91 -15.96 8.48
CA ASP A 176 10.90 -16.94 8.93
C ASP A 176 11.16 -17.99 7.84
N HIS A 177 10.15 -18.34 7.03
CA HIS A 177 10.30 -19.28 5.94
C HIS A 177 10.80 -18.69 4.61
N TYR A 178 10.50 -17.41 4.31
CA TYR A 178 10.79 -16.82 3.01
C TYR A 178 11.84 -15.72 3.01
N LEU A 179 12.06 -15.01 4.12
CA LEU A 179 13.00 -13.90 4.18
C LEU A 179 14.34 -14.26 4.80
N THR A 180 14.43 -15.36 5.55
CA THR A 180 15.69 -15.83 6.17
C THR A 180 16.42 -16.87 5.33
N SER A 181 15.79 -17.39 4.28
CA SER A 181 16.36 -18.43 3.38
C SER A 181 17.18 -17.85 2.22
N SER A 182 17.74 -16.62 2.36
CA SER A 182 18.58 -15.98 1.33
C SER A 182 19.81 -15.35 1.92
#